data_748c6b419dacc35ad4124df2f00d1820
#
_entry.id   748c6b419dacc35ad4124df2f00d1820
#
_cell.length_a   1.000
_cell.length_b   1.000
_cell.length_c   1.000
_cell.angle_alpha   90.00
_cell.angle_beta   90.00
_cell.angle_gamma   90.00
#
_symmetry.space_group_name_H-M   'P 1'
#
loop_
_entity.id
_entity.type
_entity.pdbx_description
1 polymer ?
#
loop_
_entity_poly.entity_id
_entity_poly.type
_entity_poly.pdbx_seq_one_letter_code
_entity_poly.pdbx_strand_id
1 'polypeptide(L)'
;MWNWRFTKKWAAGVLMTSIAVSWLLTLSSCEKAVMDDLDVTETAAKGNVVIRVSDVEAGWASSDTRSMVSVAEVCSRLCFAIYQDGSRVSYKNQTVADSDFGTFSLQLEKGNYQILVLAHSGNANPATTNPAKVQFTNPDTSKGTGFTDTFFYYGDLIVGDEGTQLDISMKRATAMFRLVTTDVKPAAVKKFQFYYEGGSGALDATTGLGCIDSKQSVFVTTGDELTGKTLQFDMFTFLHAEEDEVTFTVKAFSANESILYEKEFSGVSMQRNCITRYTGDFFTNGGVIEPDPDEPDTPQPDKPSAVTVMVDPEWGGVFDFTF
;
A
#
# COMPACT_ATOMS: atom_id res chain seq x y z
N MET A 1 58.19 -14.45 -8.42
CA MET A 1 59.15 -14.42 -7.33
C MET A 1 58.56 -13.56 -6.24
N TRP A 2 58.10 -14.03 -5.17
CA TRP A 2 58.56 -14.89 -4.10
C TRP A 2 57.37 -15.56 -3.40
N ASN A 3 57.47 -16.88 -3.25
CA ASN A 3 56.75 -17.74 -2.32
C ASN A 3 57.21 -17.47 -0.89
N TRP A 4 56.32 -17.64 0.09
CA TRP A 4 56.69 -18.33 1.31
C TRP A 4 55.51 -19.04 1.95
N ARG A 5 55.67 -20.33 2.02
CA ARG A 5 54.93 -21.35 2.79
C ARG A 5 55.53 -21.45 4.19
N PHE A 6 54.86 -22.28 5.00
CA PHE A 6 55.27 -22.99 6.23
C PHE A 6 54.67 -22.39 7.52
N THR A 7 54.21 -23.15 8.47
CA THR A 7 54.06 -24.61 8.72
C THR A 7 53.15 -24.80 9.95
N LYS A 8 52.51 -25.97 10.01
CA LYS A 8 51.89 -26.60 11.19
C LYS A 8 52.90 -26.81 12.32
N LYS A 9 52.42 -26.85 13.59
CA LYS A 9 52.80 -27.80 14.66
C LYS A 9 51.73 -27.76 15.74
N TRP A 10 51.15 -28.79 16.00
CA TRP A 10 50.98 -29.95 16.88
C TRP A 10 51.71 -29.84 18.22
N ALA A 11 50.92 -30.09 19.33
CA ALA A 11 51.23 -30.93 20.52
C ALA A 11 50.07 -30.69 21.51
N ALA A 12 49.20 -31.60 21.87
CA ALA A 12 49.32 -32.92 22.49
C ALA A 12 49.85 -32.91 23.94
N GLY A 13 49.05 -33.41 24.83
CA GLY A 13 49.47 -33.87 26.17
C GLY A 13 48.48 -33.43 27.25
N VAL A 14 47.59 -34.25 27.67
CA VAL A 14 47.63 -35.44 28.54
C VAL A 14 47.38 -35.09 30.04
N LEU A 15 46.28 -35.47 30.55
CA LEU A 15 45.90 -36.50 31.53
C LEU A 15 45.85 -36.15 33.04
N MET A 16 44.83 -36.70 33.64
CA MET A 16 44.66 -37.24 35.00
C MET A 16 44.34 -36.25 36.13
N THR A 17 43.50 -36.52 37.07
CA THR A 17 42.78 -37.69 37.64
C THR A 17 41.79 -37.20 38.67
N SER A 18 40.63 -37.81 38.70
CA SER A 18 39.95 -38.49 39.82
C SER A 18 39.96 -37.83 41.21
N ILE A 19 38.82 -37.71 41.84
CA ILE A 19 38.37 -38.62 42.91
C ILE A 19 36.97 -38.20 43.34
N ALA A 20 36.12 -39.16 43.37
CA ALA A 20 34.80 -39.26 43.93
C ALA A 20 34.80 -39.13 45.46
N VAL A 21 33.66 -38.83 46.03
CA VAL A 21 32.98 -39.42 47.19
C VAL A 21 31.70 -38.63 47.42
N SER A 22 30.53 -39.08 47.02
CA SER A 22 29.55 -39.92 47.70
C SER A 22 29.19 -39.49 49.13
N TRP A 23 27.93 -39.21 49.31
CA TRP A 23 27.00 -39.66 50.36
C TRP A 23 25.71 -38.88 50.22
N LEU A 24 24.63 -39.47 49.70
CA LEU A 24 23.54 -40.23 50.32
C LEU A 24 22.91 -39.54 51.55
N LEU A 25 21.69 -39.17 51.42
CA LEU A 25 20.50 -39.74 52.05
C LEU A 25 19.33 -38.80 51.85
N THR A 26 18.38 -39.21 51.05
CA THR A 26 16.99 -39.54 51.34
C THR A 26 16.17 -38.53 52.11
N LEU A 27 15.08 -38.10 51.54
CA LEU A 27 13.78 -38.44 52.07
C LEU A 27 12.73 -38.23 50.98
N SER A 28 12.13 -39.33 50.67
CA SER A 28 10.86 -39.48 50.00
C SER A 28 9.81 -38.64 50.72
N SER A 29 9.20 -37.72 50.00
CA SER A 29 7.82 -37.34 50.28
C SER A 29 7.10 -37.32 48.94
N CYS A 30 6.38 -38.42 48.68
CA CYS A 30 5.31 -38.47 47.73
C CYS A 30 4.19 -37.56 48.24
N GLU A 31 4.15 -36.33 47.82
CA GLU A 31 2.89 -35.62 47.67
C GLU A 31 2.47 -35.73 46.22
N LYS A 32 1.40 -36.47 46.00
CA LYS A 32 0.63 -36.38 44.78
C LYS A 32 0.24 -34.90 44.57
N ALA A 33 0.95 -34.23 43.70
CA ALA A 33 0.40 -33.04 43.11
C ALA A 33 -0.86 -33.45 42.33
N VAL A 34 -1.99 -33.19 42.89
CA VAL A 34 -3.25 -33.08 42.13
C VAL A 34 -2.94 -32.02 41.11
N MET A 35 -2.73 -32.43 39.87
CA MET A 35 -2.88 -31.50 38.73
C MET A 35 -4.35 -31.24 38.67
N ASP A 36 -4.78 -30.19 39.34
CA ASP A 36 -5.93 -29.43 38.87
C ASP A 36 -5.59 -29.01 37.45
N ASP A 37 -6.42 -29.40 36.52
CA ASP A 37 -6.46 -28.86 35.17
C ASP A 37 -6.66 -27.34 35.26
N LEU A 38 -5.57 -26.62 35.52
CA LEU A 38 -5.49 -25.22 35.19
C LEU A 38 -5.33 -25.21 33.67
N ASP A 39 -6.45 -25.05 33.04
CA ASP A 39 -6.56 -24.49 31.70
C ASP A 39 -5.69 -23.22 31.68
N VAL A 40 -4.39 -23.37 31.38
CA VAL A 40 -3.51 -22.28 31.01
C VAL A 40 -3.90 -21.91 29.60
N THR A 41 -5.08 -21.35 29.46
CA THR A 41 -5.27 -20.39 28.40
C THR A 41 -4.23 -19.32 28.67
N GLU A 42 -3.18 -19.29 27.86
CA GLU A 42 -2.34 -18.11 27.67
C GLU A 42 -3.29 -16.96 27.32
N THR A 43 -3.80 -16.31 28.31
CA THR A 43 -4.30 -14.94 28.21
C THR A 43 -3.05 -14.09 27.97
N ALA A 44 -2.61 -14.01 26.71
CA ALA A 44 -1.83 -12.87 26.26
C ALA A 44 -2.52 -11.65 26.88
N ALA A 45 -1.79 -10.90 27.70
CA ALA A 45 -2.33 -9.76 28.45
C ALA A 45 -3.06 -8.87 27.44
N LYS A 46 -4.39 -8.98 27.38
CA LYS A 46 -5.22 -8.12 26.54
C LYS A 46 -5.00 -6.73 27.08
N GLY A 47 -4.44 -5.85 26.22
CA GLY A 47 -4.36 -4.44 26.56
C GLY A 47 -5.75 -3.89 26.92
N ASN A 48 -5.78 -2.78 27.63
CA ASN A 48 -7.03 -2.11 27.95
C ASN A 48 -7.69 -1.41 26.74
N VAL A 49 -7.01 -1.37 25.58
CA VAL A 49 -7.54 -0.82 24.33
C VAL A 49 -7.51 -1.89 23.25
N VAL A 50 -8.64 -2.09 22.61
CA VAL A 50 -8.79 -3.01 21.47
C VAL A 50 -9.40 -2.25 20.31
N ILE A 51 -8.67 -2.18 19.20
CA ILE A 51 -9.10 -1.54 17.96
C ILE A 51 -9.31 -2.64 16.92
N ARG A 52 -10.45 -2.62 16.26
CA ARG A 52 -10.79 -3.54 15.18
C ARG A 52 -11.14 -2.79 13.92
N VAL A 53 -10.55 -3.22 12.82
CA VAL A 53 -10.92 -2.81 11.47
C VAL A 53 -11.76 -3.92 10.90
N SER A 54 -13.07 -3.72 10.85
CA SER A 54 -13.99 -4.72 10.31
C SER A 54 -14.07 -4.61 8.79
N ASP A 55 -14.24 -3.39 8.29
CA ASP A 55 -14.62 -3.17 6.91
C ASP A 55 -14.03 -1.88 6.35
N VAL A 56 -13.97 -1.82 5.02
CA VAL A 56 -13.69 -0.62 4.25
C VAL A 56 -14.96 -0.18 3.53
N GLU A 57 -15.26 1.11 3.53
CA GLU A 57 -16.35 1.66 2.74
C GLU A 57 -15.94 1.65 1.26
N ALA A 58 -16.51 0.72 0.50
CA ALA A 58 -16.46 0.72 -0.94
C ALA A 58 -17.81 1.27 -1.47
N GLY A 59 -17.78 2.39 -2.18
CA GLY A 59 -18.95 2.95 -2.85
C GLY A 59 -19.44 4.32 -2.37
N TRP A 60 -20.16 4.99 -3.27
CA TRP A 60 -20.71 6.33 -3.10
C TRP A 60 -21.97 6.34 -2.23
N ALA A 61 -22.16 7.40 -1.43
CA ALA A 61 -23.21 7.55 -0.41
C ALA A 61 -24.64 7.81 -0.96
N SER A 62 -24.96 7.57 -2.23
CA SER A 62 -26.27 7.91 -2.83
C SER A 62 -27.25 6.75 -3.00
N SER A 63 -26.89 5.54 -2.59
CA SER A 63 -27.86 4.42 -2.57
C SER A 63 -27.76 3.65 -1.27
N ASP A 64 -28.89 3.12 -0.80
CA ASP A 64 -29.08 2.37 0.45
C ASP A 64 -28.25 1.05 0.58
N THR A 65 -27.31 0.80 -0.33
CA THR A 65 -26.45 -0.38 -0.32
C THR A 65 -24.98 0.04 -0.36
N ARG A 66 -24.43 0.45 0.79
CA ARG A 66 -22.97 0.50 0.97
C ARG A 66 -22.46 -0.93 0.94
N SER A 67 -21.67 -1.26 -0.07
CA SER A 67 -20.94 -2.52 -0.08
C SER A 67 -19.80 -2.41 0.92
N MET A 68 -19.90 -3.17 2.01
CA MET A 68 -18.83 -3.30 3.00
C MET A 68 -18.00 -4.51 2.61
N VAL A 69 -16.70 -4.32 2.39
CA VAL A 69 -15.78 -5.38 2.00
C VAL A 69 -14.76 -5.57 3.12
N SER A 70 -14.41 -6.81 3.43
CA SER A 70 -13.38 -7.10 4.42
C SER A 70 -12.05 -6.48 3.99
N VAL A 71 -11.37 -5.81 4.93
CA VAL A 71 -10.07 -5.18 4.65
C VAL A 71 -9.04 -6.17 4.10
N ALA A 72 -9.09 -7.45 4.53
CA ALA A 72 -8.17 -8.50 4.06
C ALA A 72 -8.39 -8.90 2.59
N GLU A 73 -9.55 -8.61 2.01
CA GLU A 73 -9.83 -8.88 0.59
C GLU A 73 -9.23 -7.83 -0.34
N VAL A 74 -9.07 -6.60 0.14
CA VAL A 74 -8.64 -5.45 -0.68
C VAL A 74 -7.23 -4.94 -0.35
N CYS A 75 -6.75 -5.17 0.88
CA CYS A 75 -5.45 -4.68 1.34
C CYS A 75 -4.64 -5.78 2.02
N SER A 76 -3.33 -5.75 1.81
CA SER A 76 -2.39 -6.69 2.43
C SER A 76 -1.66 -6.14 3.65
N ARG A 77 -1.83 -4.86 3.98
CA ARG A 77 -1.13 -4.18 5.08
C ARG A 77 -2.06 -3.23 5.83
N LEU A 78 -1.87 -3.18 7.13
CA LEU A 78 -2.48 -2.20 8.04
C LEU A 78 -1.39 -1.48 8.83
N CYS A 79 -1.57 -0.17 9.00
CA CYS A 79 -0.72 0.68 9.84
C CYS A 79 -1.61 1.37 10.86
N PHE A 80 -1.36 1.11 12.14
CA PHE A 80 -2.01 1.79 13.26
C PHE A 80 -1.04 2.78 13.88
N ALA A 81 -1.47 4.00 14.16
CA ALA A 81 -0.68 4.99 14.87
C ALA A 81 -1.57 5.75 15.86
N ILE A 82 -1.11 5.86 17.11
CA ILE A 82 -1.80 6.54 18.18
C ILE A 82 -1.03 7.82 18.52
N TYR A 83 -1.76 8.91 18.69
CA TYR A 83 -1.18 10.22 19.00
C TYR A 83 -1.78 10.76 20.28
N GLN A 84 -0.96 11.48 21.03
CA GLN A 84 -1.37 12.28 22.18
C GLN A 84 -0.65 13.63 22.08
N ASP A 85 -1.38 14.73 22.22
CA ASP A 85 -0.85 16.09 22.13
C ASP A 85 0.00 16.34 20.87
N GLY A 86 -0.46 15.78 19.72
CA GLY A 86 0.21 15.90 18.44
C GLY A 86 1.45 15.01 18.25
N SER A 87 1.84 14.24 19.26
CA SER A 87 2.99 13.32 19.22
C SER A 87 2.54 11.87 19.08
N ARG A 88 3.19 11.09 18.19
CA ARG A 88 2.89 9.67 18.07
C ARG A 88 3.45 8.90 19.26
N VAL A 89 2.57 8.32 20.09
CA VAL A 89 2.92 7.58 21.30
C VAL A 89 2.98 6.07 21.09
N SER A 90 2.28 5.54 20.09
CA SER A 90 2.32 4.13 19.73
C SER A 90 2.08 3.91 18.24
N TYR A 91 2.59 2.81 17.70
CA TYR A 91 2.26 2.37 16.35
C TYR A 91 2.46 0.87 16.21
N LYS A 92 1.72 0.27 15.28
CA LYS A 92 1.88 -1.13 14.85
C LYS A 92 1.61 -1.23 13.36
N ASN A 93 2.41 -2.03 12.68
CA ASN A 93 2.15 -2.43 11.30
C ASN A 93 1.81 -3.92 11.27
N GLN A 94 0.83 -4.27 10.46
CA GLN A 94 0.39 -5.64 10.25
C GLN A 94 0.42 -5.96 8.75
N THR A 95 0.56 -7.24 8.45
CA THR A 95 0.38 -7.82 7.13
C THR A 95 -0.75 -8.85 7.18
N VAL A 96 -1.35 -9.15 6.05
CA VAL A 96 -2.44 -10.14 5.96
C VAL A 96 -2.00 -11.54 6.44
N ALA A 97 -0.69 -11.79 6.57
CA ALA A 97 -0.16 -13.04 7.14
C ALA A 97 -0.18 -13.09 8.67
N ASP A 98 -0.39 -11.95 9.34
CA ASP A 98 -0.46 -11.89 10.80
C ASP A 98 -1.81 -12.42 11.27
N SER A 99 -1.80 -13.30 12.28
CA SER A 99 -3.01 -13.95 12.81
C SER A 99 -4.01 -12.98 13.43
N ASP A 100 -3.54 -11.79 13.82
CA ASP A 100 -4.34 -10.70 14.40
C ASP A 100 -4.61 -9.57 13.40
N PHE A 101 -4.45 -9.82 12.09
CA PHE A 101 -4.71 -8.81 11.05
C PHE A 101 -6.10 -8.20 11.21
N GLY A 102 -6.16 -6.88 11.24
CA GLY A 102 -7.38 -6.14 11.52
C GLY A 102 -7.63 -5.87 13.00
N THR A 103 -6.85 -6.45 13.92
CA THR A 103 -7.02 -6.20 15.36
C THR A 103 -5.72 -5.68 15.98
N PHE A 104 -5.81 -4.56 16.68
CA PHE A 104 -4.71 -3.98 17.41
C PHE A 104 -5.09 -3.84 18.89
N SER A 105 -4.39 -4.58 19.76
CA SER A 105 -4.56 -4.52 21.21
C SER A 105 -3.32 -3.89 21.84
N LEU A 106 -3.51 -2.92 22.72
CA LEU A 106 -2.42 -2.23 23.41
C LEU A 106 -2.84 -1.75 24.78
N GLN A 107 -1.86 -1.40 25.61
CA GLN A 107 -2.06 -0.78 26.90
C GLN A 107 -1.81 0.73 26.78
N LEU A 108 -2.80 1.54 27.14
CA LEU A 108 -2.69 2.99 27.24
C LEU A 108 -3.15 3.47 28.63
N GLU A 109 -2.59 4.58 29.07
CA GLU A 109 -3.11 5.29 30.25
C GLU A 109 -4.47 5.92 29.93
N LYS A 110 -5.26 6.19 30.98
CA LYS A 110 -6.51 6.93 30.82
C LYS A 110 -6.23 8.31 30.24
N GLY A 111 -6.95 8.68 29.17
CA GLY A 111 -6.75 9.96 28.51
C GLY A 111 -7.44 10.05 27.14
N ASN A 112 -7.20 11.18 26.50
CA ASN A 112 -7.67 11.46 25.15
C ASN A 112 -6.52 11.29 24.16
N TYR A 113 -6.77 10.55 23.09
CA TYR A 113 -5.82 10.25 22.03
C TYR A 113 -6.50 10.47 20.67
N GLN A 114 -5.72 10.56 19.63
CA GLN A 114 -6.17 10.38 18.24
C GLN A 114 -5.59 9.08 17.70
N ILE A 115 -6.34 8.45 16.84
CA ILE A 115 -5.90 7.25 16.11
C ILE A 115 -5.94 7.48 14.62
N LEU A 116 -4.88 7.07 13.94
CA LEU A 116 -4.80 6.89 12.50
C LEU A 116 -4.74 5.40 12.20
N VAL A 117 -5.57 4.94 11.28
CA VAL A 117 -5.44 3.62 10.66
C VAL A 117 -5.37 3.79 9.15
N LEU A 118 -4.40 3.10 8.54
CA LEU A 118 -4.22 3.04 7.09
C LEU A 118 -4.24 1.60 6.62
N ALA A 119 -4.95 1.31 5.53
CA ALA A 119 -4.91 0.04 4.83
C ALA A 119 -4.42 0.25 3.40
N HIS A 120 -3.47 -0.58 2.95
CA HIS A 120 -2.88 -0.49 1.62
C HIS A 120 -2.22 -1.82 1.22
N SER A 121 -1.76 -1.93 -0.03
CA SER A 121 -1.04 -3.11 -0.54
C SER A 121 0.37 -2.80 -1.04
N GLY A 122 0.89 -1.60 -0.75
CA GLY A 122 2.24 -1.18 -1.13
C GLY A 122 3.34 -1.99 -0.44
N ASN A 123 4.53 -2.00 -1.01
CA ASN A 123 5.67 -2.80 -0.54
C ASN A 123 6.32 -2.27 0.75
N ALA A 124 6.07 -1.03 1.12
CA ALA A 124 6.62 -0.41 2.34
C ALA A 124 5.52 0.28 3.14
N ASN A 125 5.69 0.31 4.46
CA ASN A 125 4.77 1.03 5.33
C ASN A 125 5.01 2.54 5.21
N PRO A 126 3.94 3.36 5.18
CA PRO A 126 4.07 4.81 5.14
C PRO A 126 4.62 5.37 6.45
N ALA A 127 5.23 6.56 6.37
CA ALA A 127 5.68 7.30 7.55
C ALA A 127 4.49 7.99 8.21
N THR A 128 4.07 7.49 9.37
CA THR A 128 2.91 7.98 10.13
C THR A 128 3.28 8.83 11.35
N THR A 129 4.44 9.49 11.34
CA THR A 129 4.86 10.35 12.47
C THR A 129 3.97 11.58 12.61
N ASN A 130 3.53 12.14 11.50
CA ASN A 130 2.61 13.28 11.45
C ASN A 130 1.35 12.86 10.67
N PRO A 131 0.15 12.85 11.28
CA PRO A 131 -1.08 12.46 10.61
C PRO A 131 -1.51 13.44 9.50
N ALA A 132 -1.15 14.72 9.60
CA ALA A 132 -1.41 15.70 8.55
C ALA A 132 -0.43 15.61 7.36
N LYS A 133 0.56 14.72 7.43
CA LYS A 133 1.55 14.50 6.36
C LYS A 133 2.07 13.07 6.39
N VAL A 134 1.26 12.14 6.01
CA VAL A 134 1.64 10.72 5.87
C VAL A 134 2.35 10.54 4.54
N GLN A 135 3.63 10.18 4.59
CA GLN A 135 4.44 9.99 3.39
C GLN A 135 4.49 8.51 3.00
N PHE A 136 4.08 8.26 1.77
CA PHE A 136 4.24 6.95 1.15
C PHE A 136 5.60 6.91 0.46
N THR A 137 6.41 5.94 0.85
CA THR A 137 7.71 5.72 0.24
C THR A 137 7.54 4.72 -0.90
N ASN A 138 8.01 5.10 -2.07
CA ASN A 138 8.21 4.14 -3.14
C ASN A 138 9.68 3.68 -3.07
N PRO A 139 10.00 2.54 -2.46
CA PRO A 139 11.38 2.13 -2.20
C PRO A 139 12.12 1.73 -3.47
N ASP A 140 11.39 1.46 -4.55
CA ASP A 140 11.98 1.04 -5.81
C ASP A 140 11.23 1.66 -7.00
N THR A 141 11.60 2.90 -7.33
CA THR A 141 11.05 3.61 -8.50
C THR A 141 11.37 2.91 -9.82
N SER A 142 12.40 2.05 -9.86
CA SER A 142 12.77 1.29 -11.06
C SER A 142 11.81 0.14 -11.36
N LYS A 143 11.08 -0.35 -10.35
CA LYS A 143 10.11 -1.44 -10.46
C LYS A 143 8.66 -0.99 -10.51
N GLY A 144 8.42 0.32 -10.60
CA GLY A 144 7.09 0.86 -10.83
C GLY A 144 6.07 0.56 -9.74
N THR A 145 6.51 0.46 -8.49
CA THR A 145 5.60 0.39 -7.35
C THR A 145 5.07 1.78 -7.08
N GLY A 146 3.98 2.15 -7.75
CA GLY A 146 3.22 3.35 -7.45
C GLY A 146 2.42 3.22 -6.16
N PHE A 147 1.56 4.18 -5.92
CA PHE A 147 0.56 4.05 -4.88
C PHE A 147 -0.38 2.89 -5.20
N THR A 148 -0.86 2.23 -4.15
CA THR A 148 -1.91 1.22 -4.26
C THR A 148 -3.21 1.80 -3.77
N ASP A 149 -4.30 1.10 -3.98
CA ASP A 149 -5.55 1.45 -3.33
C ASP A 149 -5.32 1.61 -1.82
N THR A 150 -5.74 2.74 -1.27
CA THR A 150 -5.43 3.14 0.11
C THR A 150 -6.68 3.64 0.81
N PHE A 151 -6.91 3.08 1.99
CA PHE A 151 -8.01 3.47 2.87
C PHE A 151 -7.46 4.04 4.17
N PHE A 152 -8.24 4.91 4.80
CA PHE A 152 -7.86 5.57 6.03
C PHE A 152 -9.03 5.73 6.99
N TYR A 153 -8.69 5.82 8.26
CA TYR A 153 -9.54 6.33 9.34
C TYR A 153 -8.69 7.24 10.21
N TYR A 154 -9.21 8.40 10.56
CA TYR A 154 -8.62 9.28 11.57
C TYR A 154 -9.74 9.76 12.50
N GLY A 155 -9.52 9.65 13.81
CA GLY A 155 -10.52 10.01 14.78
C GLY A 155 -10.03 10.00 16.22
N ASP A 156 -10.92 10.34 17.14
CA ASP A 156 -10.63 10.34 18.57
C ASP A 156 -10.65 8.92 19.16
N LEU A 157 -9.76 8.68 20.11
CA LEU A 157 -9.70 7.49 20.94
C LEU A 157 -9.67 7.92 22.41
N ILE A 158 -10.77 7.70 23.12
CA ILE A 158 -10.91 8.04 24.53
C ILE A 158 -10.74 6.78 25.36
N VAL A 159 -9.73 6.78 26.24
CA VAL A 159 -9.43 5.64 27.11
C VAL A 159 -9.95 5.94 28.52
N GLY A 160 -10.95 5.18 28.93
CA GLY A 160 -11.56 5.24 30.28
C GLY A 160 -10.96 4.25 31.26
N ASP A 161 -11.57 4.16 32.47
CA ASP A 161 -11.12 3.26 33.54
C ASP A 161 -11.36 1.78 33.20
N GLU A 162 -12.39 1.47 32.42
CA GLU A 162 -12.77 0.11 32.03
C GLU A 162 -12.12 -0.36 30.71
N GLY A 163 -11.24 0.49 30.15
CA GLY A 163 -10.66 0.27 28.84
C GLY A 163 -11.57 0.76 27.70
N THR A 164 -11.18 0.48 26.47
CA THR A 164 -11.90 0.97 25.28
C THR A 164 -11.82 -0.06 24.15
N GLN A 165 -12.96 -0.33 23.54
CA GLN A 165 -13.04 -1.02 22.26
C GLN A 165 -13.52 -0.04 21.19
N LEU A 166 -12.83 -0.02 20.04
CA LEU A 166 -13.14 0.83 18.91
C LEU A 166 -13.23 -0.04 17.65
N ASP A 167 -14.41 -0.10 17.05
CA ASP A 167 -14.63 -0.74 15.76
C ASP A 167 -14.63 0.33 14.67
N ILE A 168 -13.80 0.13 13.62
CA ILE A 168 -13.49 1.12 12.60
C ILE A 168 -13.98 0.65 11.25
N SER A 169 -14.67 1.54 10.54
CA SER A 169 -14.91 1.49 9.10
C SER A 169 -14.04 2.53 8.42
N MET A 170 -13.31 2.14 7.38
CA MET A 170 -12.32 3.01 6.71
C MET A 170 -12.86 3.55 5.41
N LYS A 171 -12.44 4.75 5.04
CA LYS A 171 -12.78 5.44 3.79
C LYS A 171 -11.62 5.33 2.79
N ARG A 172 -11.93 5.23 1.50
CA ARG A 172 -10.90 5.30 0.46
C ARG A 172 -10.33 6.71 0.35
N ALA A 173 -9.00 6.80 0.31
CA ALA A 173 -8.27 8.06 0.16
C ALA A 173 -7.86 8.33 -1.29
N THR A 174 -7.83 7.32 -2.14
CA THR A 174 -7.32 7.41 -3.51
C THR A 174 -8.42 7.66 -4.53
N ALA A 175 -8.02 8.27 -5.66
CA ALA A 175 -8.68 8.20 -6.94
C ALA A 175 -7.89 7.27 -7.87
N MET A 176 -8.55 6.67 -8.87
CA MET A 176 -7.92 5.76 -9.82
C MET A 176 -8.04 6.30 -11.25
N PHE A 177 -6.89 6.37 -11.94
CA PHE A 177 -6.84 6.47 -13.39
C PHE A 177 -6.69 5.08 -13.99
N ARG A 178 -7.58 4.69 -14.89
CA ARG A 178 -7.55 3.39 -15.58
C ARG A 178 -7.37 3.60 -17.07
N LEU A 179 -6.26 3.10 -17.62
CA LEU A 179 -6.01 3.05 -19.04
C LEU A 179 -6.33 1.66 -19.59
N VAL A 180 -7.19 1.60 -20.60
CA VAL A 180 -7.56 0.35 -21.30
C VAL A 180 -7.22 0.50 -22.78
N THR A 181 -6.36 -0.36 -23.32
CA THR A 181 -6.06 -0.35 -24.76
C THR A 181 -7.08 -1.18 -25.51
N THR A 182 -7.54 -0.71 -26.66
CA THR A 182 -8.39 -1.46 -27.59
C THR A 182 -7.56 -2.19 -28.64
N ASP A 183 -6.37 -1.67 -28.94
CA ASP A 183 -5.38 -2.32 -29.76
C ASP A 183 -4.44 -3.22 -28.94
N VAL A 184 -3.76 -4.13 -29.64
CA VAL A 184 -2.94 -5.17 -29.01
C VAL A 184 -1.49 -4.72 -28.81
N LYS A 185 -0.89 -5.13 -27.69
CA LYS A 185 0.50 -4.85 -27.36
C LYS A 185 1.46 -5.42 -28.42
N PRO A 186 2.30 -4.58 -29.08
CA PRO A 186 3.35 -5.04 -29.96
C PRO A 186 4.45 -5.82 -29.21
N ALA A 187 5.07 -6.78 -29.88
CA ALA A 187 6.16 -7.59 -29.32
C ALA A 187 7.39 -6.76 -28.91
N ALA A 188 7.60 -5.62 -29.56
CA ALA A 188 8.72 -4.71 -29.27
C ALA A 188 8.57 -3.99 -27.93
N VAL A 189 7.35 -3.81 -27.42
CA VAL A 189 7.06 -3.12 -26.16
C VAL A 189 7.37 -4.05 -24.98
N LYS A 190 8.19 -3.59 -24.05
CA LYS A 190 8.63 -4.35 -22.86
C LYS A 190 8.34 -3.65 -21.54
N LYS A 191 8.14 -2.35 -21.55
CA LYS A 191 7.95 -1.56 -20.35
C LYS A 191 7.08 -0.33 -20.63
N PHE A 192 6.31 0.09 -19.64
CA PHE A 192 5.58 1.34 -19.64
C PHE A 192 6.08 2.24 -18.53
N GLN A 193 6.01 3.52 -18.74
CA GLN A 193 6.12 4.56 -17.73
C GLN A 193 4.81 5.35 -17.69
N PHE A 194 4.26 5.47 -16.50
CA PHE A 194 3.19 6.41 -16.19
C PHE A 194 3.81 7.54 -15.40
N TYR A 195 3.92 8.70 -16.01
CA TYR A 195 4.34 9.92 -15.36
C TYR A 195 3.12 10.81 -15.18
N TYR A 196 2.91 11.34 -13.99
CA TYR A 196 1.75 12.19 -13.73
C TYR A 196 2.06 13.31 -12.74
N GLU A 197 1.35 14.43 -12.95
CA GLU A 197 1.42 15.69 -12.20
C GLU A 197 0.02 16.11 -11.77
N GLY A 198 -0.08 16.86 -10.66
CA GLY A 198 -1.37 17.32 -10.09
C GLY A 198 -1.86 16.43 -8.94
N GLY A 199 -1.24 15.26 -8.73
CA GLY A 199 -1.50 14.42 -7.56
C GLY A 199 -0.50 14.66 -6.43
N SER A 200 -0.73 14.02 -5.29
CA SER A 200 0.08 14.17 -4.09
C SER A 200 0.85 12.89 -3.73
N GLY A 201 2.11 13.05 -3.32
CA GLY A 201 2.96 11.98 -2.76
C GLY A 201 2.77 11.76 -1.26
N ALA A 202 1.92 12.55 -0.61
CA ALA A 202 1.61 12.41 0.81
C ALA A 202 0.12 12.66 1.06
N LEU A 203 -0.41 11.98 2.07
CA LEU A 203 -1.79 12.06 2.53
C LEU A 203 -1.85 12.89 3.81
N ASP A 204 -2.70 13.89 3.86
CA ASP A 204 -3.23 14.42 5.11
C ASP A 204 -4.37 13.51 5.57
N ALA A 205 -4.07 12.62 6.50
CA ALA A 205 -5.06 11.67 7.00
C ALA A 205 -6.15 12.34 7.87
N THR A 206 -5.97 13.59 8.29
CA THR A 206 -7.00 14.33 9.03
C THR A 206 -8.14 14.79 8.13
N THR A 207 -7.86 14.94 6.83
CA THR A 207 -8.83 15.35 5.80
C THR A 207 -9.13 14.22 4.81
N GLY A 208 -8.18 13.30 4.60
CA GLY A 208 -8.23 12.27 3.57
C GLY A 208 -7.79 12.75 2.20
N LEU A 209 -7.15 13.92 2.11
CA LEU A 209 -6.71 14.56 0.88
C LEU A 209 -5.18 14.59 0.75
N GLY A 210 -4.70 14.82 -0.44
CA GLY A 210 -3.28 15.05 -0.71
C GLY A 210 -2.79 16.37 -0.13
N CYS A 211 -1.53 16.42 0.35
CA CYS A 211 -0.99 17.59 1.02
C CYS A 211 0.37 18.08 0.49
N ILE A 212 0.88 17.46 -0.58
CA ILE A 212 2.15 17.85 -1.20
C ILE A 212 2.03 17.72 -2.71
N ASP A 213 2.26 18.81 -3.44
CA ASP A 213 2.43 18.74 -4.88
C ASP A 213 3.61 17.84 -5.21
N SER A 214 3.40 16.82 -6.00
CA SER A 214 4.47 15.93 -6.40
C SER A 214 4.23 15.34 -7.78
N LYS A 215 5.34 15.16 -8.48
CA LYS A 215 5.39 14.41 -9.73
C LYS A 215 5.61 12.96 -9.41
N GLN A 216 4.81 12.09 -9.99
CA GLN A 216 4.90 10.65 -9.80
C GLN A 216 5.40 9.97 -11.07
N SER A 217 6.18 8.93 -10.92
CA SER A 217 6.64 8.11 -12.03
C SER A 217 6.54 6.65 -11.65
N VAL A 218 5.77 5.88 -12.40
CA VAL A 218 5.53 4.46 -12.19
C VAL A 218 5.96 3.70 -13.42
N PHE A 219 6.80 2.67 -13.24
CA PHE A 219 7.21 1.78 -14.31
C PHE A 219 6.51 0.42 -14.17
N VAL A 220 5.96 -0.07 -15.29
CA VAL A 220 5.33 -1.38 -15.37
C VAL A 220 6.04 -2.20 -16.46
N THR A 221 6.71 -3.27 -16.05
CA THR A 221 7.30 -4.22 -17.00
C THR A 221 6.23 -5.17 -17.51
N THR A 222 6.17 -5.36 -18.82
CA THR A 222 5.23 -6.27 -19.48
C THR A 222 5.99 -7.41 -20.16
N GLY A 223 5.63 -8.63 -19.80
CA GLY A 223 6.24 -9.82 -20.38
C GLY A 223 5.75 -10.11 -21.80
N ASP A 224 6.40 -11.08 -22.43
CA ASP A 224 6.07 -11.50 -23.79
C ASP A 224 4.71 -12.21 -23.87
N GLU A 225 4.23 -12.76 -22.76
CA GLU A 225 2.90 -13.39 -22.64
C GLU A 225 1.73 -12.42 -22.86
N LEU A 226 1.99 -11.11 -22.75
CA LEU A 226 1.02 -10.05 -23.04
C LEU A 226 1.07 -9.56 -24.50
N THR A 227 2.02 -10.04 -25.31
CA THR A 227 2.08 -9.70 -26.75
C THR A 227 0.83 -10.15 -27.48
N GLY A 228 0.25 -9.28 -28.28
CA GLY A 228 -1.00 -9.56 -29.00
C GLY A 228 -2.26 -9.51 -28.13
N LYS A 229 -2.16 -9.01 -26.89
CA LYS A 229 -3.30 -8.78 -25.99
C LYS A 229 -3.56 -7.30 -25.78
N THR A 230 -4.80 -6.95 -25.52
CA THR A 230 -5.17 -5.63 -24.97
C THR A 230 -4.70 -5.53 -23.53
N LEU A 231 -4.44 -4.31 -23.03
CA LEU A 231 -3.87 -4.07 -21.72
C LEU A 231 -4.81 -3.20 -20.89
N GLN A 232 -4.75 -3.38 -19.57
CA GLN A 232 -5.35 -2.50 -18.59
C GLN A 232 -4.30 -2.12 -17.55
N PHE A 233 -4.25 -0.83 -17.18
CA PHE A 233 -3.38 -0.31 -16.15
C PHE A 233 -4.16 0.57 -15.19
N ASP A 234 -3.94 0.38 -13.90
CA ASP A 234 -4.58 1.13 -12.83
C ASP A 234 -3.51 1.94 -12.07
N MET A 235 -3.67 3.27 -12.10
CA MET A 235 -2.80 4.21 -11.39
C MET A 235 -3.58 4.93 -10.30
N PHE A 236 -3.04 4.93 -9.09
CA PHE A 236 -3.66 5.55 -7.92
C PHE A 236 -2.98 6.87 -7.58
N THR A 237 -3.75 7.84 -7.09
CA THR A 237 -3.24 9.11 -6.60
C THR A 237 -4.07 9.64 -5.44
N PHE A 238 -3.45 10.47 -4.59
CA PHE A 238 -4.17 11.31 -3.64
C PHE A 238 -4.42 12.67 -4.30
N LEU A 239 -5.67 13.11 -4.30
CA LEU A 239 -6.07 14.41 -4.85
C LEU A 239 -5.98 15.49 -3.78
N HIS A 240 -5.72 16.73 -4.16
CA HIS A 240 -5.68 17.89 -3.24
C HIS A 240 -7.07 18.37 -2.84
N ALA A 241 -8.10 17.97 -3.58
CA ALA A 241 -9.51 18.22 -3.32
C ALA A 241 -10.33 16.94 -3.57
N GLU A 242 -11.62 16.93 -3.25
CA GLU A 242 -12.53 15.81 -3.57
C GLU A 242 -12.60 15.53 -5.07
N GLU A 243 -12.48 16.57 -5.88
CA GLU A 243 -12.35 16.55 -7.33
C GLU A 243 -11.15 17.40 -7.73
N ASP A 244 -10.30 16.90 -8.62
CA ASP A 244 -9.08 17.58 -9.06
C ASP A 244 -8.69 17.15 -10.47
N GLU A 245 -7.80 17.89 -11.10
CA GLU A 245 -7.27 17.57 -12.43
C GLU A 245 -5.83 17.03 -12.32
N VAL A 246 -5.58 15.90 -13.00
CA VAL A 246 -4.26 15.27 -13.06
C VAL A 246 -3.87 15.10 -14.53
N THR A 247 -2.62 15.39 -14.84
CA THR A 247 -2.08 15.14 -16.20
C THR A 247 -1.24 13.88 -16.18
N PHE A 248 -1.52 12.94 -17.08
CA PHE A 248 -0.77 11.70 -17.24
C PHE A 248 -0.03 11.69 -18.59
N THR A 249 1.27 11.38 -18.55
CA THR A 249 2.05 11.03 -19.74
C THR A 249 2.39 9.57 -19.69
N VAL A 250 1.95 8.79 -20.67
CA VAL A 250 2.20 7.35 -20.74
C VAL A 250 3.17 7.08 -21.87
N LYS A 251 4.29 6.42 -21.55
CA LYS A 251 5.33 6.04 -22.51
C LYS A 251 5.50 4.53 -22.52
N ALA A 252 5.63 3.95 -23.72
CA ALA A 252 5.96 2.54 -23.92
C ALA A 252 7.36 2.41 -24.50
N PHE A 253 8.17 1.53 -23.89
CA PHE A 253 9.58 1.36 -24.20
C PHE A 253 9.88 -0.02 -24.79
N SER A 254 10.89 -0.06 -25.64
CA SER A 254 11.53 -1.29 -26.11
C SER A 254 12.50 -1.85 -25.05
N ALA A 255 13.07 -3.02 -25.33
CA ALA A 255 14.08 -3.66 -24.48
C ALA A 255 15.37 -2.83 -24.30
N ASN A 256 15.70 -1.97 -25.24
CA ASN A 256 16.87 -1.07 -25.20
C ASN A 256 16.52 0.34 -24.69
N GLU A 257 15.41 0.49 -23.97
CA GLU A 257 14.95 1.74 -23.36
C GLU A 257 14.58 2.86 -24.36
N SER A 258 14.39 2.55 -25.64
CA SER A 258 13.89 3.52 -26.61
C SER A 258 12.39 3.68 -26.47
N ILE A 259 11.89 4.91 -26.52
CA ILE A 259 10.45 5.20 -26.52
C ILE A 259 9.89 4.78 -27.87
N LEU A 260 8.89 3.92 -27.85
CA LEU A 260 8.18 3.47 -29.03
C LEU A 260 6.83 4.16 -29.22
N TYR A 261 6.18 4.48 -28.10
CA TYR A 261 4.88 5.13 -28.09
C TYR A 261 4.81 6.08 -26.90
N GLU A 262 4.17 7.22 -27.11
CA GLU A 262 3.91 8.22 -26.06
C GLU A 262 2.53 8.82 -26.26
N LYS A 263 1.80 9.00 -25.17
CA LYS A 263 0.51 9.69 -25.18
C LYS A 263 0.33 10.49 -23.89
N GLU A 264 -0.14 11.71 -24.05
CA GLU A 264 -0.51 12.57 -22.94
C GLU A 264 -2.04 12.64 -22.80
N PHE A 265 -2.48 12.60 -21.55
CA PHE A 265 -3.86 12.80 -21.11
C PHE A 265 -3.85 14.01 -20.18
N SER A 266 -4.10 15.20 -20.76
CA SER A 266 -4.06 16.47 -20.03
C SER A 266 -5.40 16.75 -19.36
N GLY A 267 -5.37 17.34 -18.15
CA GLY A 267 -6.57 17.79 -17.45
C GLY A 267 -7.57 16.66 -17.19
N VAL A 268 -7.06 15.48 -16.80
CA VAL A 268 -7.92 14.34 -16.45
C VAL A 268 -8.66 14.68 -15.18
N SER A 269 -9.97 14.92 -15.28
CA SER A 269 -10.82 15.13 -14.12
C SER A 269 -10.94 13.85 -13.33
N MET A 270 -10.51 13.86 -12.08
CA MET A 270 -10.53 12.73 -11.15
C MET A 270 -11.31 13.10 -9.90
N GLN A 271 -11.98 12.13 -9.33
CA GLN A 271 -12.72 12.25 -8.08
C GLN A 271 -12.25 11.19 -7.09
N ARG A 272 -12.10 11.56 -5.82
CA ARG A 272 -11.75 10.61 -4.76
C ARG A 272 -12.77 9.47 -4.70
N ASN A 273 -12.29 8.25 -4.50
CA ASN A 273 -13.11 7.03 -4.49
C ASN A 273 -13.81 6.73 -5.84
N CYS A 274 -13.35 7.31 -6.95
CA CYS A 274 -13.87 7.04 -8.29
C CYS A 274 -12.78 6.58 -9.25
N ILE A 275 -13.19 5.86 -10.29
CA ILE A 275 -12.36 5.45 -11.42
C ILE A 275 -12.58 6.43 -12.56
N THR A 276 -11.52 7.03 -13.08
CA THR A 276 -11.52 7.72 -14.35
C THR A 276 -10.89 6.81 -15.38
N ARG A 277 -11.70 6.23 -16.28
CA ARG A 277 -11.28 5.24 -17.28
C ARG A 277 -11.11 5.88 -18.64
N TYR A 278 -9.96 5.68 -19.25
CA TYR A 278 -9.69 6.01 -20.65
C TYR A 278 -9.53 4.74 -21.47
N THR A 279 -10.31 4.61 -22.55
CA THR A 279 -10.31 3.45 -23.42
C THR A 279 -10.05 3.88 -24.86
N GLY A 280 -9.06 3.28 -25.52
CA GLY A 280 -8.76 3.61 -26.93
C GLY A 280 -7.52 2.89 -27.46
N ASP A 281 -7.15 3.27 -28.70
CA ASP A 281 -5.99 2.73 -29.41
C ASP A 281 -4.72 3.45 -28.94
N PHE A 282 -3.87 2.76 -28.22
CA PHE A 282 -2.62 3.32 -27.70
C PHE A 282 -1.47 3.15 -28.69
N PHE A 283 -1.36 2.00 -29.32
CA PHE A 283 -0.23 1.66 -30.18
C PHE A 283 -0.43 2.10 -31.64
N THR A 284 -1.65 2.23 -32.09
CA THR A 284 -1.95 2.67 -33.47
C THR A 284 -1.90 4.18 -33.60
N ASN A 285 -2.42 4.91 -32.58
CA ASN A 285 -2.54 6.38 -32.59
C ASN A 285 -1.60 7.08 -31.60
N GLY A 286 -0.79 6.34 -30.84
CA GLY A 286 0.15 6.84 -29.85
C GLY A 286 1.62 6.70 -30.24
N GLY A 287 1.93 6.41 -31.52
CA GLY A 287 3.31 6.34 -31.98
C GLY A 287 4.02 7.69 -31.82
N VAL A 288 5.31 7.64 -31.45
CA VAL A 288 6.16 8.83 -31.44
C VAL A 288 6.22 9.35 -32.88
N ILE A 289 5.49 10.42 -33.18
CA ILE A 289 5.71 11.21 -34.36
C ILE A 289 7.00 12.00 -34.04
N GLU A 290 8.11 11.68 -34.71
CA GLU A 290 9.22 12.63 -34.72
C GLU A 290 8.63 13.96 -35.21
N PRO A 291 8.77 15.06 -34.45
CA PRO A 291 8.23 16.32 -34.86
C PRO A 291 8.82 16.66 -36.23
N ASP A 292 7.98 16.72 -37.25
CA ASP A 292 8.36 17.30 -38.53
C ASP A 292 8.60 18.78 -38.28
N PRO A 293 9.85 19.28 -38.44
CA PRO A 293 10.15 20.67 -38.14
C PRO A 293 9.39 21.68 -39.00
N ASP A 294 8.67 21.21 -40.02
CA ASP A 294 7.94 22.06 -40.99
C ASP A 294 6.40 21.94 -40.87
N GLU A 295 5.86 21.17 -39.90
CA GLU A 295 4.40 21.04 -39.72
C GLU A 295 3.87 22.07 -38.72
N PRO A 296 2.88 22.89 -39.10
CA PRO A 296 2.26 23.85 -38.17
C PRO A 296 1.50 23.07 -37.09
N ASP A 297 1.56 23.58 -35.85
CA ASP A 297 0.89 23.08 -34.67
C ASP A 297 -0.46 22.41 -34.97
N THR A 298 -0.51 21.08 -34.91
CA THR A 298 -1.77 20.36 -35.03
C THR A 298 -2.60 20.65 -33.79
N PRO A 299 -3.91 20.97 -33.93
CA PRO A 299 -4.76 21.18 -32.77
C PRO A 299 -4.77 19.99 -31.87
N GLN A 300 -4.55 20.21 -30.59
CA GLN A 300 -4.67 19.22 -29.55
C GLN A 300 -5.99 18.44 -29.72
N PRO A 301 -6.01 17.11 -29.62
CA PRO A 301 -7.24 16.35 -29.78
C PRO A 301 -8.29 16.86 -28.82
N ASP A 302 -9.47 17.11 -29.35
CA ASP A 302 -10.61 17.62 -28.63
C ASP A 302 -10.85 16.82 -27.33
N LYS A 303 -11.14 17.52 -26.26
CA LYS A 303 -11.62 16.95 -25.00
C LYS A 303 -12.65 15.85 -25.32
N PRO A 304 -12.53 14.63 -24.76
CA PRO A 304 -13.43 13.54 -25.10
C PRO A 304 -14.89 13.96 -24.92
N SER A 305 -15.69 13.75 -25.99
CA SER A 305 -17.03 14.33 -26.12
C SER A 305 -18.14 13.52 -25.46
N ALA A 306 -17.82 12.39 -24.81
CA ALA A 306 -18.80 11.55 -24.12
C ALA A 306 -18.27 11.07 -22.77
N VAL A 307 -19.03 11.36 -21.72
CA VAL A 307 -18.81 10.82 -20.37
C VAL A 307 -19.92 9.85 -20.07
N THR A 308 -19.60 8.58 -19.87
CA THR A 308 -20.55 7.59 -19.38
C THR A 308 -20.20 7.28 -17.93
N VAL A 309 -21.13 7.52 -17.01
CA VAL A 309 -20.96 7.19 -15.60
C VAL A 309 -21.53 5.79 -15.38
N MET A 310 -20.67 4.86 -15.00
CA MET A 310 -21.07 3.52 -14.56
C MET A 310 -20.77 3.36 -13.08
N VAL A 311 -21.68 2.73 -12.35
CA VAL A 311 -21.46 2.44 -10.92
C VAL A 311 -20.71 1.12 -10.80
N ASP A 312 -19.52 1.17 -10.21
CA ASP A 312 -18.74 0.00 -9.85
C ASP A 312 -18.99 -0.26 -8.37
N PRO A 313 -19.43 -1.46 -7.96
CA PRO A 313 -19.76 -1.74 -6.56
C PRO A 313 -18.57 -1.62 -5.60
N GLU A 314 -17.33 -1.72 -6.12
CA GLU A 314 -16.11 -1.57 -5.34
C GLU A 314 -15.64 -0.11 -5.25
N TRP A 315 -16.13 0.76 -6.14
CA TRP A 315 -15.76 2.17 -6.22
C TRP A 315 -17.00 3.06 -6.23
N GLY A 316 -16.84 4.31 -5.84
CA GLY A 316 -17.92 5.29 -5.79
C GLY A 316 -18.54 5.62 -7.13
N GLY A 317 -17.81 5.41 -8.22
CA GLY A 317 -18.27 5.61 -9.59
C GLY A 317 -17.17 5.38 -10.60
N VAL A 318 -17.56 5.29 -11.87
CA VAL A 318 -16.65 5.18 -13.01
C VAL A 318 -17.01 6.28 -14.03
N PHE A 319 -16.03 7.06 -14.43
CA PHE A 319 -16.14 8.04 -15.51
C PHE A 319 -15.41 7.48 -16.72
N ASP A 320 -16.11 7.23 -17.82
CA ASP A 320 -15.57 6.63 -19.05
C ASP A 320 -15.28 7.67 -20.11
N PHE A 321 -14.08 7.61 -20.67
CA PHE A 321 -13.63 8.42 -21.80
C PHE A 321 -13.04 7.52 -22.88
N THR A 322 -13.14 7.95 -24.14
CA THR A 322 -12.46 7.30 -25.27
C THR A 322 -11.40 8.26 -25.82
N PHE A 323 -10.30 7.72 -26.33
CA PHE A 323 -9.21 8.51 -26.93
C PHE A 323 -8.74 7.92 -28.25
#